data_51a34adec43df28f1101618c4934dc11
#
_entry.id   51a34adec43df28f1101618c4934dc11
#
_cell.length_a   1.000
_cell.length_b   1.000
_cell.length_c   1.000
_cell.angle_alpha   90.00
_cell.angle_beta   90.00
_cell.angle_gamma   90.00
#
_symmetry.space_group_name_H-M   'P 1'
#
loop_
_entity.id
_entity.type
_entity.pdbx_description
1 polymer ?
#
loop_
_entity_poly.entity_id
_entity_poly.type
_entity_poly.pdbx_seq_one_letter_code
_entity_poly.pdbx_strand_id
1 'polypeptide(L)'
;GENIGDNGGLNIAYTALQNSLKHTPLGVKDGFTPEQRFFLAWARVWASNATDEYVKYLLTVDVHSPNMARVNAALPHIDAWYTAFNVKKGDKLFIPKKQRAHIW
;
A
#
# COMPACT_ATOMS: atom_id res chain seq x y z
N GLY A 1 -14.85 4.81 4.70
CA GLY A 1 -14.24 5.96 4.01
C GLY A 1 -12.73 5.87 3.91
N GLU A 2 -12.03 5.56 5.00
CA GLU A 2 -10.56 5.64 5.08
C GLU A 2 -9.84 4.68 4.11
N ASN A 3 -10.32 3.45 3.95
CA ASN A 3 -9.72 2.49 3.01
C ASN A 3 -9.86 2.93 1.55
N ILE A 4 -10.95 3.62 1.22
CA ILE A 4 -11.17 4.23 -0.10
C ILE A 4 -10.18 5.39 -0.29
N GLY A 5 -10.01 6.22 0.73
CA GLY A 5 -9.02 7.30 0.74
C GLY A 5 -7.60 6.80 0.54
N ASP A 6 -7.22 5.72 1.24
CA ASP A 6 -5.91 5.10 1.09
C ASP A 6 -5.68 4.59 -0.35
N ASN A 7 -6.66 3.90 -0.93
CA ASN A 7 -6.56 3.36 -2.28
C ASN A 7 -6.40 4.48 -3.32
N GLY A 8 -7.30 5.47 -3.31
CA GLY A 8 -7.24 6.58 -4.26
C GLY A 8 -5.99 7.44 -4.05
N GLY A 9 -5.65 7.75 -2.80
CA GLY A 9 -4.47 8.53 -2.45
C GLY A 9 -3.16 7.88 -2.89
N LEU A 10 -3.03 6.55 -2.70
CA LEU A 10 -1.85 5.80 -3.17
C LEU A 10 -1.71 5.83 -4.69
N ASN A 11 -2.80 5.69 -5.44
CA ASN A 11 -2.76 5.77 -6.90
C ASN A 11 -2.33 7.16 -7.38
N ILE A 12 -2.88 8.22 -6.80
CA ILE A 12 -2.51 9.61 -7.14
C ILE A 12 -1.04 9.87 -6.79
N ALA A 13 -0.61 9.51 -5.59
CA ALA A 13 0.77 9.72 -5.15
C ALA A 13 1.77 8.90 -5.98
N TYR A 14 1.43 7.67 -6.36
CA TYR A 14 2.27 6.88 -7.26
C TYR A 14 2.38 7.50 -8.66
N THR A 15 1.29 8.03 -9.20
CA THR A 15 1.32 8.78 -10.47
C THR A 15 2.24 9.99 -10.37
N ALA A 16 2.19 10.73 -9.26
CA ALA A 16 3.09 11.85 -9.01
C ALA A 16 4.56 11.41 -8.96
N LEU A 17 4.87 10.28 -8.31
CA LEU A 17 6.20 9.68 -8.33
C LEU A 17 6.66 9.38 -9.74
N GLN A 18 5.84 8.72 -10.56
CA GLN A 18 6.19 8.38 -11.94
C GLN A 18 6.47 9.64 -12.77
N ASN A 19 5.69 10.69 -12.61
CA ASN A 19 5.93 11.97 -13.27
C ASN A 19 7.24 12.62 -12.82
N SER A 20 7.55 12.58 -11.52
CA SER A 20 8.82 13.07 -10.98
C SER A 20 10.02 12.32 -11.54
N LEU A 21 9.93 10.99 -11.65
CA LEU A 21 11.00 10.14 -12.16
C LEU A 21 11.31 10.37 -13.65
N LYS A 22 10.36 10.87 -14.43
CA LYS A 22 10.60 11.29 -15.83
C LYS A 22 11.54 12.49 -15.92
N HIS A 23 11.49 13.39 -14.95
CA HIS A 23 12.32 14.61 -14.91
C HIS A 23 13.59 14.41 -14.10
N THR A 24 13.53 13.64 -13.03
CA THR A 24 14.66 13.36 -12.13
C THR A 24 14.71 11.86 -11.85
N PRO A 25 15.33 11.07 -12.75
CA PRO A 25 15.46 9.63 -12.56
C PRO A 25 16.22 9.31 -11.27
N LEU A 26 15.74 8.33 -10.51
CA LEU A 26 16.38 7.80 -9.31
C LEU A 26 16.77 6.34 -9.54
N GLY A 27 17.94 5.95 -9.04
CA GLY A 27 18.41 4.58 -9.08
C GLY A 27 17.93 3.73 -7.90
N VAL A 28 18.40 2.49 -7.88
CA VAL A 28 18.26 1.58 -6.74
C VAL A 28 19.03 2.16 -5.55
N LYS A 29 18.40 2.13 -4.38
CA LYS A 29 19.00 2.52 -3.10
C LYS A 29 18.64 1.48 -2.04
N ASP A 30 19.65 1.03 -1.29
CA ASP A 30 19.49 -0.01 -0.28
C ASP A 30 18.83 -1.31 -0.81
N GLY A 31 19.12 -1.64 -2.08
CA GLY A 31 18.57 -2.81 -2.75
C GLY A 31 17.14 -2.66 -3.29
N PHE A 32 16.52 -1.46 -3.20
CA PHE A 32 15.15 -1.21 -3.64
C PHE A 32 15.07 -0.16 -4.74
N THR A 33 14.18 -0.40 -5.71
CA THR A 33 13.82 0.59 -6.73
C THR A 33 13.04 1.76 -6.11
N PRO A 34 12.93 2.93 -6.79
CA PRO A 34 12.08 4.02 -6.32
C PRO A 34 10.64 3.60 -6.07
N GLU A 35 10.07 2.76 -6.94
CA GLU A 35 8.72 2.24 -6.84
C GLU A 35 8.55 1.34 -5.60
N GLN A 36 9.50 0.45 -5.35
CA GLN A 36 9.50 -0.38 -4.15
C GLN A 36 9.61 0.47 -2.89
N ARG A 37 10.49 1.49 -2.89
CA ARG A 37 10.64 2.40 -1.74
C ARG A 37 9.36 3.19 -1.45
N PHE A 38 8.59 3.54 -2.48
CA PHE A 38 7.30 4.20 -2.30
C PHE A 38 6.34 3.34 -1.45
N PHE A 39 6.17 2.08 -1.81
CA PHE A 39 5.28 1.18 -1.07
C PHE A 39 5.83 0.80 0.31
N LEU A 40 7.16 0.65 0.44
CA LEU A 40 7.80 0.42 1.74
C LEU A 40 7.64 1.61 2.68
N ALA A 41 7.70 2.84 2.14
CA ALA A 41 7.44 4.06 2.92
C ALA A 41 6.00 4.09 3.43
N TRP A 42 5.02 3.74 2.61
CA TRP A 42 3.63 3.59 3.05
C TRP A 42 3.50 2.58 4.19
N ALA A 43 4.09 1.39 4.03
CA ALA A 43 4.05 0.37 5.07
C ALA A 43 4.70 0.87 6.37
N ARG A 44 5.80 1.63 6.28
CA ARG A 44 6.49 2.19 7.44
C ARG A 44 5.67 3.25 8.19
N VAL A 45 4.87 4.05 7.50
CA VAL A 45 3.96 5.03 8.14
C VAL A 45 3.00 4.32 9.09
N TRP A 46 2.56 3.12 8.73
CA TRP A 46 1.61 2.33 9.52
C TRP A 46 2.28 1.31 10.47
N ALA A 47 3.60 1.24 10.48
CA ALA A 47 4.32 0.34 11.39
C ALA A 47 4.08 0.77 12.85
N SER A 48 3.52 -0.13 13.64
CA SER A 48 3.26 0.10 15.07
C SER A 48 3.27 -1.22 15.82
N ASN A 49 3.54 -1.13 17.12
CA ASN A 49 3.37 -2.23 18.05
C ASN A 49 2.16 -1.92 18.95
N ALA A 50 1.26 -2.87 19.07
CA ALA A 50 0.10 -2.79 19.94
C ALA A 50 -0.19 -4.14 20.56
N THR A 51 -0.76 -4.16 21.76
CA THR A 51 -1.23 -5.42 22.38
C THR A 51 -2.49 -5.90 21.66
N ASP A 52 -2.74 -7.20 21.72
CA ASP A 52 -3.95 -7.79 21.12
C ASP A 52 -5.22 -7.21 21.75
N GLU A 53 -5.23 -6.91 23.04
CA GLU A 53 -6.32 -6.31 23.76
C GLU A 53 -6.61 -4.90 23.24
N TYR A 54 -5.58 -4.10 23.00
CA TYR A 54 -5.74 -2.76 22.46
C TYR A 54 -6.28 -2.79 21.03
N VAL A 55 -5.78 -3.69 20.20
CA VAL A 55 -6.30 -3.88 18.82
C VAL A 55 -7.78 -4.27 18.85
N LYS A 56 -8.16 -5.22 19.71
CA LYS A 56 -9.58 -5.62 19.91
C LYS A 56 -10.44 -4.46 20.36
N TYR A 57 -9.96 -3.64 21.31
CA TYR A 57 -10.66 -2.44 21.75
C TYR A 57 -10.88 -1.46 20.59
N LEU A 58 -9.85 -1.16 19.80
CA LEU A 58 -9.95 -0.28 18.64
C LEU A 58 -10.99 -0.77 17.63
N LEU A 59 -11.09 -2.08 17.40
CA LEU A 59 -12.10 -2.65 16.48
C LEU A 59 -13.55 -2.33 16.90
N THR A 60 -13.77 -1.97 18.16
CA THR A 60 -15.11 -1.63 18.68
C THR A 60 -15.40 -0.13 18.69
N VAL A 61 -14.39 0.73 18.72
CA VAL A 61 -14.57 2.17 18.95
C VAL A 61 -13.98 3.04 17.83
N ASP A 62 -13.02 2.53 17.06
CA ASP A 62 -12.35 3.28 16.00
C ASP A 62 -13.01 3.01 14.64
N VAL A 63 -13.25 4.08 13.89
CA VAL A 63 -13.80 4.00 12.53
C VAL A 63 -12.73 3.60 11.49
N HIS A 64 -11.46 3.61 11.88
CA HIS A 64 -10.34 3.26 11.02
C HIS A 64 -10.06 1.76 11.08
N SER A 65 -9.64 1.21 9.96
CA SER A 65 -9.09 -0.16 9.93
C SER A 65 -7.77 -0.23 10.71
N PRO A 66 -7.45 -1.38 11.32
CA PRO A 66 -6.15 -1.59 11.95
C PRO A 66 -4.99 -1.27 11.00
N ASN A 67 -3.87 -0.79 11.54
CA ASN A 67 -2.72 -0.36 10.74
C ASN A 67 -2.24 -1.43 9.75
N MET A 68 -2.20 -2.70 10.15
CA MET A 68 -1.85 -3.80 9.25
C MET A 68 -2.82 -3.93 8.07
N ALA A 69 -4.11 -3.71 8.29
CA ALA A 69 -5.12 -3.75 7.23
C ALA A 69 -4.97 -2.57 6.26
N ARG A 70 -4.58 -1.39 6.74
CA ARG A 70 -4.32 -0.22 5.88
C ARG A 70 -3.14 -0.44 4.93
N VAL A 71 -2.26 -1.38 5.21
CA VAL A 71 -1.20 -1.83 4.30
C VAL A 71 -1.64 -3.06 3.51
N ASN A 72 -1.92 -4.16 4.19
CA ASN A 72 -2.10 -5.48 3.57
C ASN A 72 -3.46 -5.66 2.86
N ALA A 73 -4.45 -4.84 3.19
CA ALA A 73 -5.71 -4.82 2.46
C ALA A 73 -5.77 -3.73 1.37
N ALA A 74 -4.96 -2.68 1.45
CA ALA A 74 -4.93 -1.63 0.45
C ALA A 74 -4.00 -1.95 -0.74
N LEU A 75 -2.76 -2.36 -0.48
CA LEU A 75 -1.76 -2.62 -1.52
C LEU A 75 -2.19 -3.65 -2.58
N PRO A 76 -2.89 -4.75 -2.24
CA PRO A 76 -3.35 -5.72 -3.22
C PRO A 76 -4.35 -5.18 -4.27
N HIS A 77 -4.89 -3.99 -4.07
CA HIS A 77 -5.73 -3.30 -5.05
C HIS A 77 -4.96 -2.35 -5.98
N ILE A 78 -3.66 -2.14 -5.74
CA ILE A 78 -2.82 -1.22 -6.51
C ILE A 78 -2.02 -2.00 -7.55
N ASP A 79 -2.34 -1.86 -8.83
CA ASP A 79 -1.68 -2.60 -9.92
C ASP A 79 -0.15 -2.40 -9.92
N ALA A 80 0.31 -1.20 -9.66
CA ALA A 80 1.73 -0.86 -9.60
C ALA A 80 2.51 -1.63 -8.52
N TRP A 81 1.86 -1.99 -7.39
CA TRP A 81 2.47 -2.82 -6.36
C TRP A 81 2.84 -4.22 -6.88
N TYR A 82 1.99 -4.82 -7.72
CA TYR A 82 2.27 -6.11 -8.35
C TYR A 82 3.51 -6.05 -9.23
N THR A 83 3.65 -4.99 -10.01
CA THR A 83 4.84 -4.79 -10.87
C THR A 83 6.08 -4.53 -10.02
N ALA A 84 6.01 -3.69 -9.01
CA ALA A 84 7.14 -3.31 -8.17
C ALA A 84 7.75 -4.52 -7.43
N PHE A 85 6.93 -5.47 -6.97
CA PHE A 85 7.38 -6.63 -6.20
C PHE A 85 7.22 -7.97 -6.93
N ASN A 86 6.88 -7.95 -8.22
CA ASN A 86 6.66 -9.17 -9.02
C ASN A 86 5.66 -10.13 -8.34
N VAL A 87 4.58 -9.59 -7.81
CA VAL A 87 3.53 -10.37 -7.14
C VAL A 87 2.70 -11.12 -8.19
N LYS A 88 2.45 -12.40 -7.97
CA LYS A 88 1.81 -13.28 -8.94
C LYS A 88 0.80 -14.21 -8.27
N LYS A 89 -0.02 -14.87 -9.09
CA LYS A 89 -0.96 -15.87 -8.62
C LYS A 89 -0.26 -16.95 -7.77
N GLY A 90 -0.80 -17.19 -6.59
CA GLY A 90 -0.24 -18.09 -5.59
C GLY A 90 0.44 -17.36 -4.42
N ASP A 91 0.81 -16.09 -4.58
CA ASP A 91 1.33 -15.28 -3.47
C ASP A 91 0.20 -14.91 -2.49
N LYS A 92 0.56 -14.80 -1.21
CA LYS A 92 -0.40 -14.70 -0.09
C LYS A 92 -1.40 -13.54 -0.21
N LEU A 93 -0.97 -12.39 -0.71
CA LEU A 93 -1.81 -11.18 -0.82
C LEU A 93 -2.35 -10.97 -2.25
N PHE A 94 -2.17 -11.93 -3.14
CA PHE A 94 -2.62 -11.78 -4.51
C PHE A 94 -4.15 -11.70 -4.63
N ILE A 95 -4.64 -10.69 -5.35
CA ILE A 95 -6.04 -10.54 -5.74
C ILE A 95 -6.12 -10.55 -7.27
N PRO A 96 -7.00 -11.36 -7.90
CA PRO A 96 -7.20 -11.34 -9.34
C PRO A 96 -7.54 -9.92 -9.84
N LYS A 97 -6.97 -9.50 -10.97
CA LYS A 97 -7.11 -8.14 -11.49
C LYS A 97 -8.57 -7.66 -11.57
N LYS A 98 -9.48 -8.54 -11.95
CA LYS A 98 -10.93 -8.23 -12.04
C LYS A 98 -11.59 -7.92 -10.70
N GLN A 99 -10.95 -8.30 -9.59
CA GLN A 99 -11.46 -8.10 -8.23
C GLN A 99 -10.77 -6.92 -7.52
N ARG A 100 -9.78 -6.29 -8.16
CA ARG A 100 -9.11 -5.12 -7.58
C ARG A 100 -10.00 -3.90 -7.68
N ALA A 101 -10.17 -3.20 -6.57
CA ALA A 101 -10.89 -1.93 -6.55
C ALA A 101 -10.00 -0.83 -7.15
N HIS A 102 -10.58 -0.05 -8.05
CA HIS A 102 -9.96 1.16 -8.58
C HIS A 102 -10.80 2.35 -8.14
N ILE A 103 -10.17 3.29 -7.45
CA ILE A 103 -10.78 4.51 -7.00
C ILE A 103 -10.07 5.66 -7.76
N TRP A 104 -10.83 6.29 -8.69
CA TRP A 104 -10.39 7.30 -9.68
C TRP A 104 -8.99 7.07 -10.30
#